data_a19c300cfe686a0d368871c18eae200e
#
_entry.id   a19c300cfe686a0d368871c18eae200e
#
_cell.length_a   1.000
_cell.length_b   1.000
_cell.length_c   1.000
_cell.angle_alpha   90.00
_cell.angle_beta   90.00
_cell.angle_gamma   90.00
#
_symmetry.space_group_name_H-M   'P 1'
#
loop_
_entity.id
_entity.type
_entity.pdbx_description
1 polymer ?
#
loop_
_entity_poly.entity_id
_entity_poly.type
_entity_poly.pdbx_seq_one_letter_code
_entity_poly.pdbx_strand_id
1 'polypeptide(L)'
;AYGGGMDLRVFTEPQQGATYDDLLAVARHTEELGFDAFFRSDHYLAMGTDGLPGPTDAWLTLAALARDTSHVRLGTLMTSATFRLPGPLAISVAQVDQMSGGRVELGIGAGWYEEEHAAYGIPFPGTGERFDRLEEALAVVTGLWTTPAGERFRFDGTHYRLRDSPALPKPVQSPHPPVIVGGKGKRRTPALAARYADEFNVPFDSVDTTRDLFRRVRDACDAAGRDADELVYSNALVLCVGSDATELARRAAAIGREVDDLRENDLAGTPAEVVDRLGAYADAGSSRMYLQVLDLADLDHLDLVAAEVRPRL
;
A
#
# COMPACT_ATOMS: atom_id res chain seq x y z
N ALA A 1 -19.23 -2.85 18.25
CA ALA A 1 -18.70 -1.53 18.53
C ALA A 1 -17.18 -1.64 18.51
N TYR A 2 -16.54 -1.22 17.44
CA TYR A 2 -15.08 -1.13 17.35
C TYR A 2 -14.61 0.02 18.24
N GLY A 3 -14.01 -0.30 19.37
CA GLY A 3 -13.41 0.64 20.32
C GLY A 3 -11.92 0.90 20.02
N GLY A 4 -11.55 1.04 18.75
CA GLY A 4 -10.21 1.45 18.33
C GLY A 4 -10.34 2.53 17.27
N GLY A 5 -9.58 3.63 17.40
CA GLY A 5 -9.52 4.69 16.39
C GLY A 5 -9.04 4.18 15.04
N MET A 6 -9.28 4.95 13.98
CA MET A 6 -8.80 4.62 12.62
C MET A 6 -7.26 4.63 12.59
N ASP A 7 -6.66 3.54 12.08
CA ASP A 7 -5.20 3.45 11.86
C ASP A 7 -4.79 4.37 10.70
N LEU A 8 -3.95 5.35 10.97
CA LEU A 8 -3.42 6.29 9.97
C LEU A 8 -2.00 5.91 9.58
N ARG A 9 -1.77 5.70 8.29
CA ARG A 9 -0.48 5.32 7.70
C ARG A 9 -0.02 6.33 6.67
N VAL A 10 1.26 6.68 6.67
CA VAL A 10 1.83 7.57 5.67
C VAL A 10 2.14 6.80 4.40
N PHE A 11 1.78 7.37 3.25
CA PHE A 11 2.00 6.79 1.93
C PHE A 11 2.65 7.81 1.00
N THR A 12 3.68 7.42 0.27
CA THR A 12 4.45 8.30 -0.63
C THR A 12 4.56 7.74 -2.05
N GLU A 13 4.80 8.63 -3.01
CA GLU A 13 5.01 8.28 -4.43
C GLU A 13 6.38 8.78 -4.94
N PRO A 14 7.46 8.05 -4.64
CA PRO A 14 8.83 8.50 -4.93
C PRO A 14 9.15 8.70 -6.41
N GLN A 15 8.45 8.02 -7.32
CA GLN A 15 8.63 8.18 -8.76
C GLN A 15 8.30 9.60 -9.25
N GLN A 16 7.58 10.38 -8.45
CA GLN A 16 7.30 11.79 -8.76
C GLN A 16 8.50 12.71 -8.58
N GLY A 17 9.61 12.20 -8.04
CA GLY A 17 10.86 12.91 -7.90
C GLY A 17 11.38 12.98 -6.48
N ALA A 18 11.72 11.82 -5.87
CA ALA A 18 12.28 11.76 -4.53
C ALA A 18 13.61 11.00 -4.51
N THR A 19 14.55 11.51 -3.71
CA THR A 19 15.77 10.80 -3.35
C THR A 19 15.53 9.81 -2.20
N TYR A 20 16.51 8.97 -1.90
CA TYR A 20 16.46 8.14 -0.69
C TYR A 20 16.41 8.99 0.59
N ASP A 21 17.16 10.10 0.64
CA ASP A 21 17.21 10.97 1.81
C ASP A 21 15.84 11.64 2.08
N ASP A 22 15.10 12.01 1.05
CA ASP A 22 13.73 12.52 1.18
C ASP A 22 12.80 11.45 1.79
N LEU A 23 12.89 10.22 1.31
CA LEU A 23 12.10 9.10 1.85
C LEU A 23 12.47 8.78 3.29
N LEU A 24 13.77 8.82 3.62
CA LEU A 24 14.24 8.58 4.97
C LEU A 24 13.78 9.67 5.93
N ALA A 25 13.79 10.94 5.50
CA ALA A 25 13.31 12.05 6.31
C ALA A 25 11.81 11.85 6.66
N VAL A 26 10.97 11.55 5.65
CA VAL A 26 9.55 11.30 5.89
C VAL A 26 9.33 10.05 6.76
N ALA A 27 10.05 8.95 6.52
CA ALA A 27 9.89 7.72 7.28
C ALA A 27 10.26 7.90 8.76
N ARG A 28 11.35 8.60 9.05
CA ARG A 28 11.76 8.94 10.43
C ARG A 28 10.76 9.86 11.10
N HIS A 29 10.30 10.88 10.40
CA HIS A 29 9.29 11.78 10.93
C HIS A 29 7.96 11.05 11.21
N THR A 30 7.55 10.15 10.31
CA THR A 30 6.42 9.25 10.53
C THR A 30 6.56 8.43 11.81
N GLU A 31 7.76 7.89 12.05
CA GLU A 31 8.10 7.12 13.25
C GLU A 31 8.09 7.99 14.52
N GLU A 32 8.70 9.17 14.46
CA GLU A 32 8.78 10.14 15.58
C GLU A 32 7.39 10.61 16.02
N LEU A 33 6.49 10.84 15.08
CA LEU A 33 5.10 11.24 15.34
C LEU A 33 4.22 10.07 15.80
N GLY A 34 4.73 8.83 15.76
CA GLY A 34 4.03 7.63 16.19
C GLY A 34 2.91 7.19 15.24
N PHE A 35 3.01 7.46 13.95
CA PHE A 35 2.21 6.78 12.95
C PHE A 35 2.66 5.31 12.83
N ASP A 36 1.73 4.40 12.57
CA ASP A 36 2.02 2.97 12.58
C ASP A 36 2.88 2.50 11.40
N ALA A 37 2.78 3.16 10.25
CA ALA A 37 3.46 2.70 9.05
C ALA A 37 3.86 3.82 8.09
N PHE A 38 4.94 3.57 7.36
CA PHE A 38 5.39 4.27 6.19
C PHE A 38 5.33 3.34 4.98
N PHE A 39 4.58 3.74 3.97
CA PHE A 39 4.41 3.02 2.71
C PHE A 39 4.87 3.84 1.52
N ARG A 40 5.25 3.15 0.45
CA ARG A 40 5.55 3.77 -0.82
C ARG A 40 4.91 3.02 -1.98
N SER A 41 4.65 3.72 -3.08
CA SER A 41 4.32 3.09 -4.36
C SER A 41 5.53 2.33 -4.92
N ASP A 42 5.28 1.40 -5.82
CA ASP A 42 6.31 0.70 -6.60
C ASP A 42 6.09 1.03 -8.07
N HIS A 43 6.49 2.25 -8.44
CA HIS A 43 6.42 2.80 -9.80
C HIS A 43 7.81 3.24 -10.28
N TYR A 44 8.06 3.13 -11.56
CA TYR A 44 9.30 3.52 -12.22
C TYR A 44 9.16 4.74 -13.13
N LEU A 45 7.95 5.22 -13.40
CA LEU A 45 7.72 6.38 -14.25
C LEU A 45 6.84 7.41 -13.51
N ALA A 46 7.25 8.68 -13.57
CA ALA A 46 6.48 9.79 -13.01
C ALA A 46 5.16 10.01 -13.76
N MET A 47 4.19 10.58 -13.06
CA MET A 47 2.86 10.89 -13.58
C MET A 47 2.62 12.40 -13.45
N GLY A 48 2.71 13.13 -14.57
CA GLY A 48 2.42 14.56 -14.59
C GLY A 48 3.54 15.47 -14.08
N THR A 49 4.73 14.92 -13.80
CA THR A 49 5.95 15.65 -13.44
C THR A 49 7.12 15.20 -14.30
N ASP A 50 8.27 15.86 -14.21
CA ASP A 50 9.50 15.45 -14.90
C ASP A 50 10.15 14.21 -14.26
N GLY A 51 9.77 13.88 -13.03
CA GLY A 51 10.26 12.73 -12.28
C GLY A 51 11.72 12.81 -11.81
N LEU A 52 12.36 13.97 -11.93
CA LEU A 52 13.75 14.13 -11.46
C LEU A 52 13.85 14.09 -9.93
N PRO A 53 14.87 13.43 -9.36
CA PRO A 53 16.07 12.87 -9.99
C PRO A 53 15.90 11.46 -10.60
N GLY A 54 14.73 10.88 -10.58
CA GLY A 54 14.42 9.58 -11.16
C GLY A 54 13.75 8.62 -10.17
N PRO A 55 13.25 7.49 -10.64
CA PRO A 55 12.62 6.49 -9.79
C PRO A 55 13.66 5.78 -8.92
N THR A 56 13.15 5.22 -7.81
CA THR A 56 13.89 4.32 -6.93
C THR A 56 13.19 2.96 -6.89
N ASP A 57 13.94 1.86 -6.82
CA ASP A 57 13.34 0.54 -6.60
C ASP A 57 12.75 0.44 -5.20
N ALA A 58 11.51 -0.04 -5.10
CA ALA A 58 10.79 -0.09 -3.82
C ALA A 58 11.48 -0.99 -2.81
N TRP A 59 11.87 -2.19 -3.19
CA TRP A 59 12.41 -3.16 -2.24
C TRP A 59 13.85 -2.84 -1.83
N LEU A 60 14.65 -2.19 -2.69
CA LEU A 60 15.96 -1.67 -2.32
C LEU A 60 15.83 -0.53 -1.29
N THR A 61 14.92 0.42 -1.51
CA THR A 61 14.71 1.52 -0.56
C THR A 61 14.10 1.03 0.76
N LEU A 62 13.14 0.10 0.73
CA LEU A 62 12.56 -0.49 1.94
C LEU A 62 13.59 -1.28 2.74
N ALA A 63 14.55 -1.96 2.09
CA ALA A 63 15.65 -2.63 2.77
C ALA A 63 16.55 -1.66 3.54
N ALA A 64 16.86 -0.50 2.96
CA ALA A 64 17.61 0.55 3.64
C ALA A 64 16.79 1.17 4.79
N LEU A 65 15.54 1.56 4.54
CA LEU A 65 14.63 2.08 5.56
C LEU A 65 14.42 1.10 6.73
N ALA A 66 14.41 -0.21 6.46
CA ALA A 66 14.32 -1.24 7.49
C ALA A 66 15.48 -1.17 8.50
N ARG A 67 16.66 -0.70 8.06
CA ARG A 67 17.85 -0.53 8.93
C ARG A 67 17.94 0.87 9.52
N ASP A 68 17.37 1.86 8.84
CA ASP A 68 17.47 3.27 9.25
C ASP A 68 16.29 3.75 10.11
N THR A 69 15.30 2.88 10.36
CA THR A 69 14.15 3.06 11.26
C THR A 69 14.05 1.92 12.28
N SER A 70 13.26 2.08 13.34
CA SER A 70 13.23 1.13 14.46
C SER A 70 11.85 0.50 14.72
N HIS A 71 10.75 1.25 14.52
CA HIS A 71 9.40 0.85 14.96
C HIS A 71 8.36 0.89 13.84
N VAL A 72 8.45 1.89 12.94
CA VAL A 72 7.48 2.09 11.89
C VAL A 72 7.42 0.86 10.97
N ARG A 73 6.22 0.40 10.67
CA ARG A 73 6.01 -0.66 9.68
C ARG A 73 6.28 -0.12 8.28
N LEU A 74 6.70 -0.97 7.39
CA LEU A 74 7.18 -0.61 6.05
C LEU A 74 6.48 -1.46 5.00
N GLY A 75 6.08 -0.87 3.88
CA GLY A 75 5.45 -1.67 2.83
C GLY A 75 5.31 -0.97 1.50
N THR A 76 4.78 -1.71 0.55
CA THR A 76 4.41 -1.20 -0.78
C THR A 76 2.90 -1.05 -0.90
N LEU A 77 2.46 0.05 -1.53
CA LEU A 77 1.07 0.25 -1.91
C LEU A 77 1.01 0.79 -3.35
N MET A 78 1.16 -0.10 -4.39
CA MET A 78 1.48 -1.51 -4.19
C MET A 78 2.44 -1.97 -5.28
N THR A 79 3.15 -3.06 -5.02
CA THR A 79 3.98 -3.72 -6.04
C THR A 79 3.12 -4.25 -7.18
N SER A 80 3.54 -4.02 -8.43
CA SER A 80 2.92 -4.65 -9.59
C SER A 80 3.43 -6.10 -9.77
N ALA A 81 2.51 -7.04 -9.91
CA ALA A 81 2.84 -8.45 -10.17
C ALA A 81 3.59 -8.66 -11.51
N THR A 82 3.60 -7.65 -12.38
CA THR A 82 4.32 -7.67 -13.65
C THR A 82 5.80 -7.32 -13.54
N PHE A 83 6.21 -6.66 -12.44
CA PHE A 83 7.59 -6.13 -12.31
C PHE A 83 8.62 -7.19 -11.93
N ARG A 84 8.22 -8.17 -11.12
CA ARG A 84 9.15 -9.15 -10.56
C ARG A 84 8.57 -10.57 -10.63
N LEU A 85 9.43 -11.54 -10.87
CA LEU A 85 9.06 -12.94 -10.71
C LEU A 85 8.72 -13.23 -9.23
N PRO A 86 7.68 -14.02 -8.92
CA PRO A 86 7.20 -14.20 -7.56
C PRO A 86 8.21 -14.89 -6.63
N GLY A 87 9.05 -15.78 -7.12
CA GLY A 87 10.10 -16.41 -6.31
C GLY A 87 11.14 -15.39 -5.79
N PRO A 88 11.82 -14.62 -6.67
CA PRO A 88 12.69 -13.53 -6.25
C PRO A 88 12.00 -12.48 -5.39
N LEU A 89 10.74 -12.12 -5.68
CA LEU A 89 9.96 -11.20 -4.84
C LEU A 89 9.79 -11.74 -3.43
N ALA A 90 9.40 -13.02 -3.28
CA ALA A 90 9.24 -13.63 -1.96
C ALA A 90 10.55 -13.63 -1.16
N ILE A 91 11.70 -13.82 -1.83
CA ILE A 91 13.04 -13.74 -1.20
C ILE A 91 13.31 -12.31 -0.73
N SER A 92 13.08 -11.30 -1.60
CA SER A 92 13.33 -9.89 -1.25
C SER A 92 12.48 -9.45 -0.06
N VAL A 93 11.18 -9.75 -0.07
CA VAL A 93 10.27 -9.40 1.02
C VAL A 93 10.68 -10.08 2.33
N ALA A 94 10.95 -11.39 2.31
CA ALA A 94 11.38 -12.12 3.51
C ALA A 94 12.72 -11.58 4.07
N GLN A 95 13.64 -11.18 3.19
CA GLN A 95 14.91 -10.60 3.60
C GLN A 95 14.72 -9.21 4.24
N VAL A 96 13.89 -8.34 3.64
CA VAL A 96 13.56 -7.03 4.22
C VAL A 96 12.81 -7.20 5.54
N ASP A 97 11.95 -8.21 5.64
CA ASP A 97 11.28 -8.56 6.89
C ASP A 97 12.29 -8.94 8.00
N GLN A 98 13.29 -9.74 7.68
CA GLN A 98 14.41 -10.03 8.60
C GLN A 98 15.21 -8.78 8.97
N MET A 99 15.53 -7.92 8.00
CA MET A 99 16.29 -6.69 8.21
C MET A 99 15.55 -5.70 9.12
N SER A 100 14.23 -5.68 9.03
CA SER A 100 13.35 -4.81 9.83
C SER A 100 12.98 -5.40 11.20
N GLY A 101 13.24 -6.68 11.44
CA GLY A 101 12.77 -7.39 12.65
C GLY A 101 11.27 -7.65 12.65
N GLY A 102 10.67 -7.92 11.47
CA GLY A 102 9.25 -8.29 11.35
C GLY A 102 8.30 -7.11 11.16
N ARG A 103 8.72 -6.04 10.45
CA ARG A 103 7.90 -4.83 10.24
C ARG A 103 7.37 -4.66 8.81
N VAL A 104 7.58 -5.63 7.93
CA VAL A 104 7.26 -5.48 6.49
C VAL A 104 5.86 -5.97 6.18
N GLU A 105 5.21 -5.32 5.22
CA GLU A 105 3.94 -5.70 4.61
C GLU A 105 4.07 -5.65 3.08
N LEU A 106 3.47 -6.62 2.39
CA LEU A 106 3.47 -6.69 0.93
C LEU A 106 2.13 -6.26 0.36
N GLY A 107 2.03 -5.06 -0.18
CA GLY A 107 0.94 -4.71 -1.07
C GLY A 107 1.26 -5.16 -2.50
N ILE A 108 0.34 -5.87 -3.14
CA ILE A 108 0.53 -6.39 -4.50
C ILE A 108 -0.75 -6.31 -5.32
N GLY A 109 -0.63 -5.87 -6.57
CA GLY A 109 -1.72 -5.70 -7.53
C GLY A 109 -1.36 -6.19 -8.93
N ALA A 110 -2.35 -6.19 -9.82
CA ALA A 110 -2.17 -6.68 -11.20
C ALA A 110 -1.35 -5.76 -12.12
N GLY A 111 -1.08 -4.52 -11.69
CA GLY A 111 -0.48 -3.48 -12.54
C GLY A 111 -1.52 -2.80 -13.43
N TRP A 112 -1.28 -1.52 -13.74
CA TRP A 112 -2.22 -0.72 -14.54
C TRP A 112 -1.53 0.30 -15.46
N TYR A 113 -0.34 0.76 -15.13
CA TYR A 113 0.34 1.85 -15.82
C TYR A 113 1.18 1.29 -16.98
N GLU A 114 0.61 1.31 -18.19
CA GLU A 114 1.23 0.72 -19.39
C GLU A 114 2.49 1.46 -19.82
N GLU A 115 2.50 2.80 -19.71
CA GLU A 115 3.59 3.64 -20.15
C GLU A 115 4.90 3.34 -19.41
N GLU A 116 4.86 3.04 -18.11
CA GLU A 116 6.07 2.68 -17.36
C GLU A 116 6.62 1.32 -17.77
N HIS A 117 5.75 0.38 -18.12
CA HIS A 117 6.15 -0.92 -18.64
C HIS A 117 6.85 -0.76 -19.98
N ALA A 118 6.30 0.05 -20.88
CA ALA A 118 6.92 0.35 -22.16
C ALA A 118 8.26 1.07 -22.00
N ALA A 119 8.35 2.04 -21.09
CA ALA A 119 9.56 2.84 -20.85
C ALA A 119 10.74 1.99 -20.35
N TYR A 120 10.48 0.94 -19.59
CA TYR A 120 11.52 0.10 -18.98
C TYR A 120 11.58 -1.33 -19.57
N GLY A 121 10.89 -1.58 -20.69
CA GLY A 121 10.93 -2.88 -21.37
C GLY A 121 10.29 -4.02 -20.56
N ILE A 122 9.36 -3.71 -19.69
CA ILE A 122 8.65 -4.70 -18.88
C ILE A 122 7.41 -5.16 -19.66
N PRO A 123 7.18 -6.47 -19.82
CA PRO A 123 5.99 -6.96 -20.52
C PRO A 123 4.69 -6.51 -19.84
N PHE A 124 3.75 -6.01 -20.64
CA PHE A 124 2.42 -5.59 -20.18
C PHE A 124 1.33 -6.37 -20.90
N PRO A 125 1.04 -7.62 -20.48
CA PRO A 125 0.01 -8.43 -21.11
C PRO A 125 -1.40 -7.88 -20.82
N GLY A 126 -2.39 -8.41 -21.52
CA GLY A 126 -3.78 -8.01 -21.31
C GLY A 126 -4.26 -8.22 -19.87
N THR A 127 -5.28 -7.48 -19.47
CA THR A 127 -5.77 -7.47 -18.08
C THR A 127 -6.08 -8.86 -17.52
N GLY A 128 -6.65 -9.75 -18.34
CA GLY A 128 -6.93 -11.15 -17.94
C GLY A 128 -5.67 -11.86 -17.48
N GLU A 129 -4.62 -11.84 -18.31
CA GLU A 129 -3.34 -12.48 -18.01
C GLU A 129 -2.63 -11.82 -16.83
N ARG A 130 -2.70 -10.49 -16.67
CA ARG A 130 -2.12 -9.83 -15.50
C ARG A 130 -2.76 -10.32 -14.19
N PHE A 131 -4.06 -10.55 -14.19
CA PHE A 131 -4.75 -11.14 -13.04
C PHE A 131 -4.43 -12.62 -12.84
N ASP A 132 -4.22 -13.40 -13.92
CA ASP A 132 -3.77 -14.79 -13.80
C ASP A 132 -2.37 -14.85 -13.18
N ARG A 133 -1.47 -13.97 -13.62
CA ARG A 133 -0.13 -13.82 -13.03
C ARG A 133 -0.18 -13.36 -11.57
N LEU A 134 -1.07 -12.43 -11.21
CA LEU A 134 -1.25 -11.99 -9.83
C LEU A 134 -1.71 -13.15 -8.93
N GLU A 135 -2.68 -13.93 -9.39
CA GLU A 135 -3.18 -15.08 -8.62
C GLU A 135 -2.08 -16.13 -8.39
N GLU A 136 -1.35 -16.48 -9.43
CA GLU A 136 -0.23 -17.41 -9.31
C GLU A 136 0.92 -16.83 -8.46
N ALA A 137 1.19 -15.51 -8.56
CA ALA A 137 2.21 -14.84 -7.75
C ALA A 137 1.84 -14.86 -6.26
N LEU A 138 0.59 -14.60 -5.90
CA LEU A 138 0.10 -14.71 -4.54
C LEU A 138 0.25 -16.13 -4.00
N ALA A 139 -0.14 -17.14 -4.78
CA ALA A 139 0.02 -18.55 -4.40
C ALA A 139 1.49 -18.95 -4.20
N VAL A 140 2.39 -18.48 -5.08
CA VAL A 140 3.82 -18.77 -4.98
C VAL A 140 4.44 -18.08 -3.78
N VAL A 141 4.17 -16.78 -3.60
CA VAL A 141 4.77 -15.98 -2.51
C VAL A 141 4.35 -16.52 -1.15
N THR A 142 3.04 -16.69 -0.93
CA THR A 142 2.51 -17.22 0.34
C THR A 142 2.95 -18.67 0.57
N GLY A 143 2.96 -19.50 -0.48
CA GLY A 143 3.42 -20.88 -0.40
C GLY A 143 4.90 -21.00 -0.03
N LEU A 144 5.77 -20.16 -0.60
CA LEU A 144 7.18 -20.13 -0.22
C LEU A 144 7.39 -19.73 1.25
N TRP A 145 6.60 -18.78 1.75
CA TRP A 145 6.74 -18.32 3.14
C TRP A 145 6.19 -19.32 4.15
N THR A 146 5.06 -19.97 3.83
CA THR A 146 4.38 -20.89 4.76
C THR A 146 4.88 -22.33 4.73
N THR A 147 5.56 -22.76 3.68
CA THR A 147 6.19 -24.10 3.63
C THR A 147 7.17 -24.26 4.79
N PRO A 148 7.05 -25.27 5.65
CA PRO A 148 7.95 -25.47 6.79
C PRO A 148 9.42 -25.55 6.39
N ALA A 149 10.32 -25.06 7.26
CA ALA A 149 11.76 -25.16 7.03
C ALA A 149 12.18 -26.65 6.96
N GLY A 150 12.95 -26.99 5.92
CA GLY A 150 13.35 -28.38 5.63
C GLY A 150 12.44 -29.10 4.65
N GLU A 151 11.25 -28.59 4.39
CA GLU A 151 10.36 -29.09 3.35
C GLU A 151 10.63 -28.44 2.00
N ARG A 152 9.99 -28.95 0.95
CA ARG A 152 10.15 -28.49 -0.43
C ARG A 152 8.85 -27.97 -0.97
N PHE A 153 8.88 -26.76 -1.53
CA PHE A 153 7.75 -26.16 -2.20
C PHE A 153 7.74 -26.48 -3.69
N ARG A 154 6.57 -26.79 -4.21
CA ARG A 154 6.31 -26.98 -5.65
C ARG A 154 5.09 -26.16 -6.06
N PHE A 155 5.15 -25.59 -7.24
CA PHE A 155 4.02 -24.94 -7.87
C PHE A 155 4.08 -25.21 -9.39
N ASP A 156 2.97 -25.62 -9.98
CA ASP A 156 2.87 -25.91 -11.41
C ASP A 156 1.68 -25.13 -11.99
N GLY A 157 1.90 -23.85 -12.23
CA GLY A 157 0.93 -22.94 -12.84
C GLY A 157 1.11 -22.79 -14.34
N THR A 158 0.29 -21.93 -14.91
CA THR A 158 0.36 -21.57 -16.33
C THR A 158 1.54 -20.62 -16.60
N HIS A 159 1.75 -19.65 -15.72
CA HIS A 159 2.75 -18.59 -15.87
C HIS A 159 4.02 -18.84 -15.06
N TYR A 160 3.91 -19.51 -13.91
CA TYR A 160 5.04 -19.78 -13.04
C TYR A 160 5.12 -21.25 -12.68
N ARG A 161 6.37 -21.77 -12.64
CA ARG A 161 6.66 -23.16 -12.26
C ARG A 161 7.85 -23.21 -11.33
N LEU A 162 7.64 -23.73 -10.12
CA LEU A 162 8.68 -23.96 -9.14
C LEU A 162 8.82 -25.46 -8.88
N ARG A 163 10.07 -25.94 -8.92
CA ARG A 163 10.38 -27.35 -8.71
C ARG A 163 11.36 -27.49 -7.58
N ASP A 164 10.95 -28.21 -6.55
CA ASP A 164 11.83 -28.60 -5.45
C ASP A 164 12.52 -27.42 -4.74
N SER A 165 11.80 -26.28 -4.60
CA SER A 165 12.32 -25.09 -3.93
C SER A 165 12.54 -25.36 -2.44
N PRO A 166 13.68 -24.94 -1.84
CA PRO A 166 13.87 -25.03 -0.41
C PRO A 166 12.98 -24.08 0.40
N ALA A 167 12.21 -23.23 -0.26
CA ALA A 167 11.33 -22.23 0.35
C ALA A 167 12.06 -21.33 1.39
N LEU A 168 13.23 -20.85 1.05
CA LEU A 168 14.09 -20.01 1.90
C LEU A 168 14.43 -18.70 1.17
N PRO A 169 14.70 -17.59 1.92
CA PRO A 169 14.67 -17.48 3.38
C PRO A 169 13.24 -17.45 3.95
N LYS A 170 13.09 -17.71 5.24
CA LYS A 170 11.82 -17.49 5.93
C LYS A 170 11.72 -16.07 6.44
N PRO A 171 10.54 -15.43 6.36
CA PRO A 171 10.31 -14.18 7.06
C PRO A 171 10.35 -14.39 8.58
N VAL A 172 10.48 -13.30 9.33
CA VAL A 172 10.38 -13.27 10.79
C VAL A 172 8.93 -13.37 11.24
N GLN A 173 8.05 -12.71 10.53
CA GLN A 173 6.61 -12.71 10.84
C GLN A 173 5.99 -14.09 10.58
N SER A 174 5.07 -14.49 11.46
CA SER A 174 4.34 -15.75 11.37
C SER A 174 2.82 -15.47 11.30
N PRO A 175 2.08 -16.11 10.40
CA PRO A 175 2.53 -17.15 9.44
C PRO A 175 3.38 -16.58 8.28
N HIS A 176 3.28 -15.30 7.99
CA HIS A 176 4.04 -14.56 6.98
C HIS A 176 3.82 -13.05 7.14
N PRO A 177 4.59 -12.18 6.44
CA PRO A 177 4.31 -10.74 6.34
C PRO A 177 2.89 -10.52 5.82
N PRO A 178 2.13 -9.56 6.37
CA PRO A 178 0.79 -9.24 5.87
C PRO A 178 0.79 -8.96 4.37
N VAL A 179 -0.22 -9.51 3.69
CA VAL A 179 -0.46 -9.32 2.25
C VAL A 179 -1.63 -8.38 2.05
N ILE A 180 -1.40 -7.29 1.32
CA ILE A 180 -2.42 -6.31 0.97
C ILE A 180 -2.79 -6.51 -0.50
N VAL A 181 -4.06 -6.78 -0.77
CA VAL A 181 -4.61 -6.82 -2.13
C VAL A 181 -5.56 -5.65 -2.29
N GLY A 182 -5.47 -4.93 -3.40
CA GLY A 182 -6.31 -3.77 -3.60
C GLY A 182 -6.74 -3.56 -5.04
N GLY A 183 -7.63 -2.59 -5.20
CA GLY A 183 -8.14 -2.17 -6.48
C GLY A 183 -9.66 -2.15 -6.58
N LYS A 184 -10.17 -1.73 -7.75
CA LYS A 184 -11.60 -1.48 -8.02
C LYS A 184 -12.26 -2.59 -8.83
N GLY A 185 -11.62 -3.74 -8.97
CA GLY A 185 -12.14 -4.88 -9.72
C GLY A 185 -13.39 -5.49 -9.08
N LYS A 186 -14.40 -5.82 -9.91
CA LYS A 186 -15.71 -6.23 -9.41
C LYS A 186 -15.81 -7.72 -9.03
N ARG A 187 -14.91 -8.59 -9.52
CA ARG A 187 -14.97 -10.05 -9.34
C ARG A 187 -13.65 -10.65 -8.90
N ARG A 188 -12.57 -10.47 -9.69
CA ARG A 188 -11.29 -11.13 -9.43
C ARG A 188 -10.58 -10.54 -8.20
N THR A 189 -10.57 -9.21 -8.06
CA THR A 189 -9.95 -8.56 -6.90
C THR A 189 -10.59 -8.99 -5.58
N PRO A 190 -11.94 -8.99 -5.41
CA PRO A 190 -12.57 -9.54 -4.21
C PRO A 190 -12.24 -11.02 -3.95
N ALA A 191 -12.23 -11.85 -4.97
CA ALA A 191 -11.91 -13.28 -4.82
C ALA A 191 -10.46 -13.52 -4.39
N LEU A 192 -9.50 -12.74 -4.92
CA LEU A 192 -8.09 -12.80 -4.52
C LEU A 192 -7.89 -12.28 -3.10
N ALA A 193 -8.57 -11.19 -2.72
CA ALA A 193 -8.55 -10.67 -1.36
C ALA A 193 -9.08 -11.71 -0.36
N ALA A 194 -10.24 -12.30 -0.63
CA ALA A 194 -10.84 -13.34 0.22
C ALA A 194 -9.92 -14.55 0.41
N ARG A 195 -9.10 -14.89 -0.59
CA ARG A 195 -8.26 -16.08 -0.56
C ARG A 195 -6.88 -15.86 0.04
N TYR A 196 -6.27 -14.70 -0.19
CA TYR A 196 -4.84 -14.48 0.09
C TYR A 196 -4.53 -13.29 0.98
N ALA A 197 -5.43 -12.30 1.10
CA ALA A 197 -5.10 -11.05 1.74
C ALA A 197 -5.32 -11.05 3.25
N ASP A 198 -4.50 -10.29 3.96
CA ASP A 198 -4.72 -9.87 5.33
C ASP A 198 -5.41 -8.50 5.37
N GLU A 199 -5.28 -7.74 4.26
CA GLU A 199 -5.89 -6.42 4.09
C GLU A 199 -6.41 -6.23 2.66
N PHE A 200 -7.59 -5.61 2.54
CA PHE A 200 -8.13 -5.14 1.28
C PHE A 200 -8.14 -3.62 1.21
N ASN A 201 -7.48 -3.06 0.18
CA ASN A 201 -7.34 -1.61 -0.01
C ASN A 201 -8.14 -1.10 -1.21
N VAL A 202 -8.91 -0.02 -1.01
CA VAL A 202 -9.57 0.74 -2.07
C VAL A 202 -8.81 2.06 -2.29
N PRO A 203 -8.11 2.21 -3.43
CA PRO A 203 -7.36 3.42 -3.73
C PRO A 203 -8.24 4.50 -4.36
N PHE A 204 -8.14 5.73 -3.89
CA PHE A 204 -8.63 6.95 -4.52
C PHE A 204 -10.06 6.82 -5.07
N ASP A 205 -11.03 6.63 -4.18
CA ASP A 205 -12.43 6.51 -4.55
C ASP A 205 -13.37 7.05 -3.46
N SER A 206 -14.62 7.31 -3.84
CA SER A 206 -15.65 7.84 -2.95
C SER A 206 -16.04 6.86 -1.83
N VAL A 207 -16.66 7.39 -0.78
CA VAL A 207 -17.23 6.63 0.33
C VAL A 207 -18.23 5.57 -0.17
N ASP A 208 -19.07 5.92 -1.15
CA ASP A 208 -20.08 5.01 -1.66
C ASP A 208 -19.48 3.86 -2.48
N THR A 209 -18.47 4.15 -3.32
CA THR A 209 -17.71 3.11 -4.03
C THR A 209 -16.97 2.23 -3.04
N THR A 210 -16.36 2.81 -2.00
CA THR A 210 -15.69 2.06 -0.94
C THR A 210 -16.63 1.06 -0.27
N ARG A 211 -17.82 1.50 0.15
CA ARG A 211 -18.85 0.65 0.76
C ARG A 211 -19.25 -0.51 -0.14
N ASP A 212 -19.43 -0.24 -1.44
CA ASP A 212 -19.77 -1.25 -2.45
C ASP A 212 -18.65 -2.29 -2.63
N LEU A 213 -17.40 -1.84 -2.70
CA LEU A 213 -16.25 -2.74 -2.87
C LEU A 213 -16.00 -3.58 -1.62
N PHE A 214 -16.09 -3.01 -0.43
CA PHE A 214 -15.99 -3.76 0.82
C PHE A 214 -17.08 -4.82 0.94
N ARG A 215 -18.33 -4.50 0.57
CA ARG A 215 -19.40 -5.49 0.52
C ARG A 215 -19.06 -6.66 -0.42
N ARG A 216 -18.52 -6.39 -1.62
CA ARG A 216 -18.11 -7.45 -2.57
C ARG A 216 -17.03 -8.36 -2.03
N VAL A 217 -16.10 -7.81 -1.23
CA VAL A 217 -15.06 -8.61 -0.57
C VAL A 217 -15.67 -9.46 0.53
N ARG A 218 -16.59 -8.92 1.34
CA ARG A 218 -17.33 -9.70 2.34
C ARG A 218 -18.11 -10.84 1.71
N ASP A 219 -18.85 -10.58 0.63
CA ASP A 219 -19.57 -11.61 -0.13
C ASP A 219 -18.61 -12.69 -0.67
N ALA A 220 -17.41 -12.31 -1.10
CA ALA A 220 -16.40 -13.25 -1.58
C ALA A 220 -15.79 -14.08 -0.44
N CYS A 221 -15.60 -13.49 0.74
CA CYS A 221 -15.17 -14.21 1.95
C CYS A 221 -16.22 -15.25 2.36
N ASP A 222 -17.50 -14.87 2.41
CA ASP A 222 -18.61 -15.78 2.71
C ASP A 222 -18.65 -16.96 1.73
N ALA A 223 -18.49 -16.69 0.43
CA ALA A 223 -18.44 -17.73 -0.60
C ALA A 223 -17.21 -18.65 -0.47
N ALA A 224 -16.12 -18.15 0.09
CA ALA A 224 -14.90 -18.91 0.35
C ALA A 224 -14.90 -19.62 1.73
N GLY A 225 -15.90 -19.37 2.57
CA GLY A 225 -15.97 -19.90 3.94
C GLY A 225 -14.96 -19.26 4.89
N ARG A 226 -14.56 -18.02 4.62
CA ARG A 226 -13.65 -17.21 5.44
C ARG A 226 -14.42 -16.15 6.22
N ASP A 227 -14.07 -15.92 7.47
CA ASP A 227 -14.61 -14.80 8.22
C ASP A 227 -14.08 -13.47 7.61
N ALA A 228 -15.02 -12.64 7.14
CA ALA A 228 -14.70 -11.36 6.54
C ALA A 228 -14.10 -10.34 7.53
N ASP A 229 -14.34 -10.54 8.83
CA ASP A 229 -13.80 -9.67 9.88
C ASP A 229 -12.33 -10.01 10.23
N GLU A 230 -11.75 -11.06 9.67
CA GLU A 230 -10.31 -11.31 9.70
C GLU A 230 -9.52 -10.36 8.78
N LEU A 231 -10.20 -9.73 7.81
CA LEU A 231 -9.57 -8.77 6.90
C LEU A 231 -9.59 -7.35 7.48
N VAL A 232 -8.46 -6.66 7.34
CA VAL A 232 -8.43 -5.20 7.49
C VAL A 232 -8.98 -4.56 6.21
N TYR A 233 -9.87 -3.60 6.35
CA TYR A 233 -10.42 -2.82 5.24
C TYR A 233 -9.84 -1.41 5.27
N SER A 234 -9.24 -0.98 4.16
CA SER A 234 -8.51 0.28 4.10
C SER A 234 -8.78 1.08 2.83
N ASN A 235 -8.47 2.37 2.91
CA ASN A 235 -8.46 3.28 1.77
C ASN A 235 -7.11 3.98 1.65
N ALA A 236 -6.84 4.54 0.47
CA ALA A 236 -5.76 5.48 0.24
C ALA A 236 -6.33 6.73 -0.44
N LEU A 237 -6.01 7.92 0.09
CA LEU A 237 -6.44 9.21 -0.44
C LEU A 237 -5.30 10.23 -0.32
N VAL A 238 -5.31 11.23 -1.20
CA VAL A 238 -4.38 12.37 -1.11
C VAL A 238 -4.65 13.14 0.18
N LEU A 239 -3.59 13.49 0.89
CA LEU A 239 -3.66 14.31 2.09
C LEU A 239 -3.33 15.76 1.74
N CYS A 240 -4.22 16.69 2.10
CA CYS A 240 -3.97 18.13 2.00
C CYS A 240 -4.71 18.86 3.13
N VAL A 241 -4.05 19.04 4.27
CA VAL A 241 -4.63 19.67 5.47
C VAL A 241 -3.98 21.02 5.72
N GLY A 242 -4.76 22.02 6.04
CA GLY A 242 -4.26 23.33 6.47
C GLY A 242 -4.93 23.77 7.78
N SER A 243 -4.20 24.44 8.65
CA SER A 243 -4.77 25.05 9.88
C SER A 243 -5.80 26.14 9.54
N ASP A 244 -5.65 26.75 8.37
CA ASP A 244 -6.56 27.72 7.78
C ASP A 244 -6.61 27.63 6.26
N ALA A 245 -7.46 28.44 5.64
CA ALA A 245 -7.64 28.47 4.18
C ALA A 245 -6.36 28.90 3.42
N THR A 246 -5.52 29.72 4.01
CA THR A 246 -4.28 30.20 3.38
C THR A 246 -3.25 29.09 3.31
N GLU A 247 -3.08 28.36 4.41
CA GLU A 247 -2.17 27.22 4.46
C GLU A 247 -2.64 26.08 3.56
N LEU A 248 -3.93 25.77 3.59
CA LEU A 248 -4.54 24.78 2.68
C LEU A 248 -4.28 25.13 1.21
N ALA A 249 -4.51 26.39 0.80
CA ALA A 249 -4.26 26.82 -0.57
C ALA A 249 -2.77 26.74 -0.95
N ARG A 250 -1.86 27.07 -0.02
CA ARG A 250 -0.40 26.93 -0.20
C ARG A 250 -0.02 25.48 -0.47
N ARG A 251 -0.52 24.53 0.36
CA ARG A 251 -0.24 23.09 0.24
C ARG A 251 -0.82 22.50 -1.04
N ALA A 252 -2.05 22.86 -1.39
CA ALA A 252 -2.67 22.44 -2.64
C ALA A 252 -1.87 22.91 -3.87
N ALA A 253 -1.45 24.18 -3.88
CA ALA A 253 -0.62 24.73 -4.95
C ALA A 253 0.76 24.04 -5.04
N ALA A 254 1.38 23.69 -3.91
CA ALA A 254 2.68 23.00 -3.89
C ALA A 254 2.62 21.62 -4.58
N ILE A 255 1.50 20.94 -4.50
CA ILE A 255 1.28 19.63 -5.15
C ILE A 255 0.56 19.74 -6.51
N GLY A 256 0.36 20.97 -7.02
CA GLY A 256 -0.26 21.20 -8.33
C GLY A 256 -1.74 20.82 -8.42
N ARG A 257 -2.49 20.95 -7.31
CA ARG A 257 -3.90 20.59 -7.23
C ARG A 257 -4.77 21.77 -6.84
N GLU A 258 -6.03 21.74 -7.28
CA GLU A 258 -7.05 22.71 -6.87
C GLU A 258 -7.71 22.29 -5.56
N VAL A 259 -7.93 23.25 -4.66
CA VAL A 259 -8.50 22.99 -3.32
C VAL A 259 -9.89 22.36 -3.41
N ASP A 260 -10.73 22.82 -4.32
CA ASP A 260 -12.10 22.32 -4.45
C ASP A 260 -12.13 20.88 -4.94
N ASP A 261 -11.23 20.50 -5.87
CA ASP A 261 -11.09 19.12 -6.35
C ASP A 261 -10.61 18.19 -5.21
N LEU A 262 -9.61 18.64 -4.46
CA LEU A 262 -9.12 17.88 -3.29
C LEU A 262 -10.19 17.70 -2.21
N ARG A 263 -10.99 18.74 -1.94
CA ARG A 263 -12.10 18.64 -0.97
C ARG A 263 -13.20 17.69 -1.41
N GLU A 264 -13.47 17.63 -2.71
CA GLU A 264 -14.47 16.72 -3.24
C GLU A 264 -14.01 15.25 -3.18
N ASN A 265 -12.78 14.98 -3.57
CA ASN A 265 -12.30 13.63 -3.87
C ASN A 265 -11.37 13.03 -2.81
N ASP A 266 -10.72 13.84 -1.95
CA ASP A 266 -9.60 13.44 -1.11
C ASP A 266 -9.77 13.85 0.37
N LEU A 267 -8.71 13.75 1.15
CA LEU A 267 -8.63 14.20 2.55
C LEU A 267 -8.07 15.62 2.60
N ALA A 268 -8.92 16.60 2.29
CA ALA A 268 -8.52 17.99 2.22
C ALA A 268 -9.44 18.91 3.01
N GLY A 269 -8.83 19.94 3.61
CA GLY A 269 -9.52 20.95 4.40
C GLY A 269 -8.81 21.30 5.68
N THR A 270 -9.55 21.86 6.63
CA THR A 270 -9.10 22.02 8.03
C THR A 270 -9.02 20.67 8.73
N PRO A 271 -8.30 20.56 9.86
CA PRO A 271 -8.28 19.32 10.65
C PRO A 271 -9.68 18.79 10.98
N ALA A 272 -10.66 19.67 11.28
CA ALA A 272 -12.02 19.25 11.58
C ALA A 272 -12.72 18.63 10.35
N GLU A 273 -12.61 19.25 9.18
CA GLU A 273 -13.17 18.72 7.92
C GLU A 273 -12.56 17.36 7.56
N VAL A 274 -11.26 17.18 7.81
CA VAL A 274 -10.59 15.90 7.55
C VAL A 274 -11.03 14.82 8.55
N VAL A 275 -11.23 15.16 9.82
CA VAL A 275 -11.80 14.22 10.81
C VAL A 275 -13.20 13.76 10.39
N ASP A 276 -14.07 14.69 9.97
CA ASP A 276 -15.42 14.35 9.49
C ASP A 276 -15.37 13.44 8.26
N ARG A 277 -14.44 13.72 7.33
CA ARG A 277 -14.24 12.89 6.13
C ARG A 277 -13.75 11.48 6.47
N LEU A 278 -12.78 11.36 7.38
CA LEU A 278 -12.31 10.06 7.89
C LEU A 278 -13.43 9.28 8.59
N GLY A 279 -14.29 9.98 9.36
CA GLY A 279 -15.48 9.40 9.97
C GLY A 279 -16.43 8.79 8.94
N ALA A 280 -16.64 9.44 7.79
CA ALA A 280 -17.48 8.91 6.72
C ALA A 280 -16.91 7.61 6.10
N TYR A 281 -15.59 7.49 5.98
CA TYR A 281 -14.94 6.24 5.56
C TYR A 281 -15.02 5.17 6.64
N ALA A 282 -14.88 5.53 7.91
CA ALA A 282 -15.08 4.60 9.03
C ALA A 282 -16.51 4.03 9.04
N ASP A 283 -17.53 4.86 8.81
CA ASP A 283 -18.93 4.43 8.67
C ASP A 283 -19.16 3.53 7.44
N ALA A 284 -18.32 3.64 6.43
CA ALA A 284 -18.32 2.73 5.27
C ALA A 284 -17.62 1.39 5.56
N GLY A 285 -16.96 1.26 6.71
CA GLY A 285 -16.28 0.05 7.16
C GLY A 285 -14.74 0.10 7.03
N SER A 286 -14.16 1.27 6.73
CA SER A 286 -12.71 1.43 6.72
C SER A 286 -12.17 1.52 8.16
N SER A 287 -11.20 0.68 8.48
CA SER A 287 -10.50 0.73 9.77
C SER A 287 -9.09 1.32 9.66
N ARG A 288 -8.65 1.62 8.43
CA ARG A 288 -7.30 2.11 8.13
C ARG A 288 -7.31 3.06 6.95
N MET A 289 -6.51 4.13 7.03
CA MET A 289 -6.35 5.11 5.96
C MET A 289 -4.87 5.33 5.64
N TYR A 290 -4.51 5.19 4.37
CA TYR A 290 -3.21 5.57 3.86
C TYR A 290 -3.27 7.01 3.37
N LEU A 291 -2.53 7.87 4.03
CA LEU A 291 -2.44 9.30 3.78
C LEU A 291 -1.38 9.54 2.71
N GLN A 292 -1.79 9.78 1.47
CA GLN A 292 -0.84 10.07 0.40
C GLN A 292 -0.27 11.47 0.56
N VAL A 293 1.03 11.52 0.87
CA VAL A 293 1.82 12.76 0.96
C VAL A 293 2.58 12.94 -0.34
N LEU A 294 2.29 14.04 -1.05
CA LEU A 294 2.91 14.34 -2.35
C LEU A 294 4.06 15.37 -2.23
N ASP A 295 3.99 16.30 -1.27
CA ASP A 295 5.10 17.19 -0.94
C ASP A 295 5.91 16.60 0.22
N LEU A 296 7.01 15.92 -0.10
CA LEU A 296 7.85 15.26 0.89
C LEU A 296 8.72 16.23 1.70
N ALA A 297 8.81 17.49 1.29
CA ALA A 297 9.56 18.51 2.00
C ALA A 297 8.75 19.20 3.12
N ASP A 298 7.40 19.14 3.05
CA ASP A 298 6.51 19.75 4.06
C ASP A 298 6.23 18.77 5.21
N LEU A 299 7.20 18.54 6.09
CA LEU A 299 7.03 17.66 7.26
C LEU A 299 6.05 18.24 8.28
N ASP A 300 5.92 19.57 8.39
CA ASP A 300 4.95 20.25 9.24
C ASP A 300 3.49 19.84 8.91
N HIS A 301 3.26 19.35 7.70
CA HIS A 301 1.98 18.78 7.30
C HIS A 301 1.62 17.54 8.14
N LEU A 302 2.59 16.66 8.37
CA LEU A 302 2.40 15.48 9.23
C LEU A 302 2.28 15.86 10.70
N ASP A 303 3.01 16.90 11.16
CA ASP A 303 2.87 17.43 12.52
C ASP A 303 1.44 17.90 12.78
N LEU A 304 0.85 18.65 11.84
CA LEU A 304 -0.52 19.13 11.95
C LEU A 304 -1.52 17.96 12.04
N VAL A 305 -1.36 16.92 11.24
CA VAL A 305 -2.23 15.73 11.28
C VAL A 305 -2.07 14.96 12.58
N ALA A 306 -0.85 14.78 13.05
CA ALA A 306 -0.57 14.08 14.31
C ALA A 306 -1.15 14.83 15.53
N ALA A 307 -1.08 16.17 15.52
CA ALA A 307 -1.56 17.00 16.62
C ALA A 307 -3.07 17.25 16.62
N GLU A 308 -3.67 17.44 15.44
CA GLU A 308 -5.03 17.98 15.32
C GLU A 308 -6.06 17.00 14.72
N VAL A 309 -5.63 15.99 13.99
CA VAL A 309 -6.52 15.00 13.36
C VAL A 309 -6.54 13.71 14.18
N ARG A 310 -5.38 13.07 14.35
CA ARG A 310 -5.27 11.74 14.98
C ARG A 310 -5.91 11.65 16.39
N PRO A 311 -5.78 12.64 17.30
CA PRO A 311 -6.38 12.55 18.63
C PRO A 311 -7.91 12.60 18.67
N ARG A 312 -8.55 12.88 17.51
CA ARG A 312 -10.00 12.99 17.38
C ARG A 312 -10.65 11.76 16.73
N LEU A 313 -9.86 10.76 16.35
CA LEU A 313 -10.29 9.49 15.75
C LEU A 313 -10.31 8.39 16.83
#